data_6eef38b1977e7e2a1717cd9a40ede4ba
#
_entry.id   6eef38b1977e7e2a1717cd9a40ede4ba
#
_cell.length_a   1.000
_cell.length_b   1.000
_cell.length_c   1.000
_cell.angle_alpha   90.00
_cell.angle_beta   90.00
_cell.angle_gamma   90.00
#
_symmetry.space_group_name_H-M   'P 1'
#
loop_
_entity.id
_entity.type
_entity.pdbx_description
1 polymer ?
#
loop_
_entity_poly.entity_id
_entity_poly.type
_entity_poly.pdbx_seq_one_letter_code
_entity_poly.pdbx_strand_id
1 'polypeptide(L)' 'MSDGTQARRTVIYLLDQVLGEERLLAECYATGILERLAPEDRARTQRLTLQTLRSLERADRVLQLSGTLV' A
#
# COMPACT_ATOMS: atom_id res chain seq x y z
N MET A 1 22.83 1.83 2.12
CA MET A 1 22.69 0.63 1.29
C MET A 1 21.24 0.18 1.30
N SER A 2 20.64 0.06 0.13
CA SER A 2 19.23 -0.27 0.02
C SER A 2 19.05 -1.79 -0.11
N ASP A 3 18.55 -2.44 0.93
CA ASP A 3 18.27 -3.87 0.93
C ASP A 3 16.76 -4.14 0.87
N GLY A 4 15.97 -3.12 0.57
CA GLY A 4 14.53 -3.24 0.51
C GLY A 4 13.84 -3.01 1.84
N THR A 5 14.59 -2.84 2.94
CA THR A 5 14.01 -2.60 4.26
C THR A 5 13.23 -1.29 4.31
N GLN A 6 13.80 -0.24 3.73
CA GLN A 6 13.14 1.07 3.68
C GLN A 6 11.83 0.99 2.89
N ALA A 7 11.86 0.30 1.75
CA ALA A 7 10.66 0.13 0.94
C ALA A 7 9.58 -0.62 1.70
N ARG A 8 9.95 -1.71 2.38
CA ARG A 8 9.00 -2.50 3.17
C ARG A 8 8.37 -1.69 4.29
N ARG A 9 9.18 -0.94 5.03
CA ARG A 9 8.67 -0.10 6.12
C ARG A 9 7.71 0.94 5.58
N THR A 10 8.03 1.53 4.44
CA THR A 10 7.18 2.54 3.83
C THR A 10 5.87 1.93 3.36
N VAL A 11 5.91 0.72 2.77
CA VAL A 11 4.70 0.01 2.36
C VAL A 11 3.79 -0.24 3.56
N ILE A 12 4.36 -0.73 4.66
CA ILE A 12 3.59 -1.01 5.88
C ILE A 12 2.95 0.27 6.40
N TYR A 13 3.71 1.36 6.43
CA TYR A 13 3.19 2.66 6.85
C TYR A 13 2.04 3.12 5.96
N LEU A 14 2.20 3.01 4.63
CA LEU A 14 1.18 3.43 3.70
C LEU A 14 -0.09 2.60 3.84
N LEU A 15 0.05 1.28 3.99
CA LEU A 15 -1.10 0.41 4.18
C LEU A 15 -1.82 0.72 5.50
N ASP A 16 -1.06 1.00 6.55
CA ASP A 16 -1.65 1.38 7.83
C ASP A 16 -2.47 2.67 7.71
N GLN A 17 -1.94 3.66 6.99
CA GLN A 17 -2.64 4.92 6.78
C GLN A 17 -3.90 4.75 5.93
N VAL A 18 -3.81 3.97 4.86
CA VAL A 18 -4.93 3.78 3.94
C VAL A 18 -6.01 2.91 4.58
N LEU A 19 -5.64 1.81 5.21
CA LEU A 19 -6.60 0.85 5.77
C LEU A 19 -7.03 1.21 7.17
N GLY A 20 -6.11 1.72 8.00
CA GLY A 20 -6.41 2.05 9.39
C GLY A 20 -7.02 3.43 9.58
N GLU A 21 -6.46 4.43 8.91
CA GLU A 21 -6.89 5.82 9.05
C GLU A 21 -7.80 6.27 7.91
N GLU A 22 -8.11 5.38 6.98
CA GLU A 22 -8.97 5.66 5.83
C GLU A 22 -8.49 6.84 4.98
N ARG A 23 -7.18 7.03 4.91
CA ARG A 23 -6.60 8.09 4.09
C ARG A 23 -6.46 7.65 2.64
N LEU A 24 -6.57 8.62 1.73
CA LEU A 24 -6.29 8.35 0.34
C LEU A 24 -4.79 8.18 0.12
N LEU A 25 -4.41 7.26 -0.76
CA LEU A 25 -3.02 7.00 -1.07
C LEU A 25 -2.34 8.28 -1.61
N ALA A 26 -3.06 9.06 -2.42
CA ALA A 26 -2.54 10.32 -2.94
C ALA A 26 -2.20 11.30 -1.82
N GLU A 27 -2.99 11.33 -0.75
CA GLU A 27 -2.70 12.18 0.40
C GLU A 27 -1.41 11.75 1.10
N CYS A 28 -1.21 10.44 1.22
CA CYS A 28 0.01 9.91 1.82
C CYS A 28 1.23 10.29 0.97
N TYR A 29 1.14 10.19 -0.34
CA TYR A 29 2.22 10.59 -1.23
C TYR A 29 2.50 12.09 -1.17
N ALA A 30 1.47 12.89 -0.95
CA ALA A 30 1.63 14.34 -0.86
C ALA A 30 2.45 14.77 0.36
N THR A 31 2.60 13.91 1.37
CA THR A 31 3.44 14.21 2.53
C THR A 31 4.94 14.16 2.22
N GLY A 32 5.31 13.72 1.01
CA GLY A 32 6.71 13.61 0.61
C GLY A 32 7.39 12.35 1.10
N ILE A 33 6.63 11.37 1.54
CA ILE A 33 7.20 10.14 2.09
C ILE A 33 8.04 9.37 1.06
N LEU A 34 7.63 9.39 -0.20
CA LEU A 34 8.37 8.70 -1.26
C LEU A 34 9.66 9.43 -1.63
N GLU A 35 9.69 10.75 -1.48
CA GLU A 35 10.84 11.56 -1.84
C GLU A 35 12.02 11.34 -0.92
N ARG A 36 11.78 10.79 0.27
CA ARG A 36 12.83 10.43 1.22
C ARG A 36 13.55 9.16 0.83
N LEU A 37 12.98 8.41 -0.12
CA LEU A 37 13.52 7.14 -0.56
C LEU A 37 14.40 7.32 -1.79
N ALA A 38 15.37 6.43 -1.95
CA ALA A 38 16.13 6.34 -3.19
C ALA A 38 15.17 6.00 -4.34
N PRO A 39 15.47 6.40 -5.59
CA PRO A 39 14.57 6.15 -6.71
C PRO A 39 14.15 4.69 -6.86
N GLU A 40 15.07 3.75 -6.60
CA GLU A 40 14.79 2.33 -6.67
C GLU A 40 13.77 1.90 -5.62
N ASP A 41 13.96 2.38 -4.39
CA ASP A 41 13.04 2.07 -3.30
C ASP A 41 11.68 2.72 -3.50
N ARG A 42 11.68 3.91 -4.09
CA ARG A 42 10.44 4.63 -4.42
C ARG A 42 9.60 3.81 -5.39
N ALA A 43 10.20 3.33 -6.48
CA ALA A 43 9.50 2.53 -7.46
C ALA A 43 8.99 1.22 -6.86
N ARG A 44 9.83 0.56 -6.06
CA ARG A 44 9.48 -0.68 -5.39
C ARG A 44 8.31 -0.47 -4.42
N THR A 45 8.36 0.60 -3.64
CA THR A 45 7.31 0.93 -2.68
C THR A 45 5.97 1.14 -3.38
N GLN A 46 5.96 1.91 -4.46
CA GLN A 46 4.74 2.15 -5.23
C GLN A 46 4.16 0.86 -5.78
N ARG A 47 5.03 0.01 -6.35
CA ARG A 47 4.59 -1.26 -6.94
C ARG A 47 4.01 -2.19 -5.89
N LEU A 48 4.72 -2.37 -4.78
CA LEU A 48 4.27 -3.27 -3.71
C LEU A 48 2.97 -2.78 -3.09
N THR A 49 2.85 -1.49 -2.86
CA THR A 49 1.64 -0.91 -2.27
C THR A 49 0.44 -1.15 -3.18
N LEU A 50 0.58 -0.88 -4.47
CA LEU A 50 -0.51 -1.08 -5.42
C LEU A 50 -0.89 -2.55 -5.55
N GLN A 51 0.10 -3.45 -5.61
CA GLN A 51 -0.17 -4.87 -5.69
C GLN A 51 -0.92 -5.37 -4.46
N THR A 52 -0.51 -4.94 -3.29
CA THR A 52 -1.15 -5.33 -2.04
C THR A 52 -2.59 -4.83 -1.97
N LEU A 53 -2.82 -3.57 -2.33
CA LEU A 53 -4.17 -3.01 -2.32
C LEU A 53 -5.09 -3.71 -3.31
N ARG A 54 -4.57 -4.07 -4.49
CA ARG A 54 -5.35 -4.82 -5.47
C ARG A 54 -5.72 -6.21 -4.96
N SER A 55 -4.78 -6.89 -4.30
CA SER A 55 -5.04 -8.19 -3.71
C SER A 55 -6.12 -8.11 -2.64
N LEU A 56 -6.06 -7.11 -1.78
CA LEU A 56 -7.04 -6.91 -0.73
C LEU A 56 -8.41 -6.60 -1.32
N GLU A 57 -8.47 -5.80 -2.37
CA GLU A 57 -9.72 -5.49 -3.04
C GLU A 57 -10.36 -6.74 -3.62
N ARG A 58 -9.56 -7.61 -4.25
CA ARG A 58 -10.07 -8.87 -4.78
C ARG A 58 -10.60 -9.78 -3.67
N ALA A 59 -9.87 -9.88 -2.57
CA ALA A 59 -10.28 -10.69 -1.44
C ALA A 59 -11.60 -10.18 -0.86
N ASP A 60 -11.75 -8.87 -0.76
CA ASP A 60 -12.96 -8.25 -0.26
C ASP A 60 -14.16 -8.58 -1.16
N ARG A 61 -13.98 -8.52 -2.48
CA ARG A 61 -15.03 -8.86 -3.42
C ARG A 61 -15.45 -10.32 -3.29
N VAL A 62 -14.48 -11.22 -3.14
CA VAL A 62 -14.77 -12.65 -2.96
C VAL A 62 -15.58 -12.87 -1.68
N LEU A 63 -15.18 -12.21 -0.60
CA LEU A 63 -15.89 -12.31 0.67
C LEU A 63 -17.32 -11.77 0.56
N GLN A 64 -17.51 -10.66 -0.15
CA GLN A 64 -18.83 -10.09 -0.35
C GLN A 64 -19.72 -11.01 -1.15
N LEU A 65 -19.20 -11.65 -2.20
CA LEU A 65 -19.94 -12.61 -2.99
C LEU A 65 -20.33 -13.82 -2.16
N SER A 66 -19.42 -14.33 -1.36
CA SER A 66 -19.69 -15.45 -0.47
C SER A 66 -20.76 -15.08 0.56
N GLY A 67 -20.70 -13.87 1.10
CA GLY A 67 -21.69 -13.38 2.04
C GLY A 67 -23.08 -13.25 1.42
N THR A 68 -23.13 -12.91 0.15
CA THR A 68 -24.40 -12.76 -0.57
C THR A 68 -25.07 -14.11 -0.81
N LEU A 69 -24.27 -15.16 -0.95
CA LEU A 69 -24.78 -16.50 -1.19
C LEU A 69 -25.29 -17.21 0.06
N VAL A 70 -24.96 -16.70 1.21
CA VAL A 70 -25.45 -17.22 2.49
C VAL A 70 -26.79 -16.59 2.81
#